data_2021f05c14d8fac2270e384dcb30751a
#
_entry.id   2021f05c14d8fac2270e384dcb30751a
#
_cell.length_a   1.000
_cell.length_b   1.000
_cell.length_c   1.000
_cell.angle_alpha   90.00
_cell.angle_beta   90.00
_cell.angle_gamma   90.00
#
_symmetry.space_group_name_H-M   'P 1'
#
loop_
_entity.id
_entity.type
_entity.pdbx_description
1 polymer ?
#
loop_
_entity_poly.entity_id
_entity_poly.type
_entity_poly.pdbx_seq_one_letter_code
_entity_poly.pdbx_strand_id
1 'polypeptide(L)'
;MVMNIKIASYLFLLAALSSCSALKTLSSHDNGSTASSSNNSSSAPSFIDNISVTPGTSSEKPSLVKSRNGNSTTATDAPKRIKAVNVNPGETNPAVLQMKYATILDVSADKLTNIPLLQDIDHWWGTQYCLGGNTEDCIDCSGFTQTIMRDVYALNIPRVASDQYDSTQRIDDSQLAEGDLVFFHTTGRGHSITHVGVYITNNHFAHASTSGGVTISTLDDPYWKPKYVAAGRVKRA
;
A
#
# COMPACT_ATOMS: atom_id res chain seq x y z
N MET A 1 -2.00 61.03 20.15
CA MET A 1 -0.56 61.34 19.97
C MET A 1 -0.04 60.50 18.81
N VAL A 2 0.25 61.20 17.74
CA VAL A 2 0.58 60.70 16.40
C VAL A 2 2.05 60.41 16.31
N MET A 3 2.45 59.34 15.62
CA MET A 3 3.75 59.27 14.90
C MET A 3 3.82 57.93 14.18
N ASN A 4 3.52 57.80 12.93
CA ASN A 4 4.24 58.12 11.68
C ASN A 4 5.67 57.60 11.56
N ILE A 5 5.87 56.95 10.38
CA ILE A 5 7.09 56.91 9.53
C ILE A 5 7.99 55.67 9.74
N LYS A 6 8.43 54.92 8.71
CA LYS A 6 8.90 55.25 7.36
C LYS A 6 8.91 54.06 6.42
N ILE A 7 8.53 54.34 5.23
CA ILE A 7 8.80 53.58 4.00
C ILE A 7 10.31 53.66 3.69
N ALA A 8 10.93 52.54 3.40
CA ALA A 8 12.20 52.54 2.71
C ALA A 8 12.13 51.61 1.50
N SER A 9 12.01 52.30 0.39
CA SER A 9 12.15 51.81 -0.97
C SER A 9 13.61 51.40 -1.22
N TYR A 10 13.88 50.21 -1.72
CA TYR A 10 15.14 49.88 -2.39
C TYR A 10 14.87 49.29 -3.76
N LEU A 11 14.99 50.18 -4.73
CA LEU A 11 15.22 49.88 -6.15
C LEU A 11 16.69 49.48 -6.31
N PHE A 12 17.02 48.36 -6.87
CA PHE A 12 18.28 48.07 -7.55
C PHE A 12 18.00 47.07 -8.67
N LEU A 13 17.92 47.52 -9.82
CA LEU A 13 18.83 47.68 -10.96
C LEU A 13 19.10 46.39 -11.73
N LEU A 14 18.54 46.38 -12.94
CA LEU A 14 18.77 45.48 -14.06
C LEU A 14 20.28 45.35 -14.41
N ALA A 15 20.71 44.12 -14.64
CA ALA A 15 21.84 43.88 -15.52
C ALA A 15 21.54 42.68 -16.42
N ALA A 16 21.18 42.98 -17.65
CA ALA A 16 21.14 42.04 -18.77
C ALA A 16 22.56 41.76 -19.23
N LEU A 17 22.93 40.48 -19.36
CA LEU A 17 24.00 40.05 -20.24
C LEU A 17 23.53 38.89 -21.11
N SER A 18 23.28 39.25 -22.32
CA SER A 18 23.17 38.43 -23.53
C SER A 18 24.53 37.78 -23.84
N SER A 19 24.53 36.48 -24.12
CA SER A 19 25.59 35.90 -24.94
C SER A 19 25.03 34.72 -25.72
N CYS A 20 25.01 34.91 -27.03
CA CYS A 20 24.74 33.97 -28.09
C CYS A 20 25.94 33.06 -28.38
N SER A 21 25.65 32.03 -29.17
CA SER A 21 26.49 31.22 -30.07
C SER A 21 26.85 29.84 -29.52
N ALA A 22 26.78 28.72 -30.29
CA ALA A 22 26.69 28.50 -31.71
C ALA A 22 26.23 27.06 -32.00
N LEU A 23 25.53 26.92 -33.09
CA LEU A 23 25.28 25.68 -33.81
C LEU A 23 26.62 25.06 -34.28
N LYS A 24 26.73 23.73 -34.24
CA LYS A 24 27.45 22.96 -35.26
C LYS A 24 26.70 21.69 -35.58
N THR A 25 26.15 21.69 -36.76
CA THR A 25 25.73 20.60 -37.63
C THR A 25 26.92 19.86 -38.24
N LEU A 26 26.59 18.70 -38.80
CA LEU A 26 27.30 17.84 -39.80
C LEU A 26 27.96 16.62 -39.14
N SER A 27 27.86 15.40 -39.67
CA SER A 27 27.49 14.90 -40.98
C SER A 27 27.31 13.38 -40.86
N SER A 28 26.45 12.85 -41.67
CA SER A 28 26.26 11.46 -42.02
C SER A 28 27.55 10.81 -42.59
N HIS A 29 27.78 9.53 -42.33
CA HIS A 29 28.31 8.62 -43.35
C HIS A 29 27.86 7.19 -43.08
N ASP A 30 27.44 6.60 -44.20
CA ASP A 30 26.97 5.24 -44.41
C ASP A 30 28.08 4.19 -44.38
N ASN A 31 27.62 2.98 -44.34
CA ASN A 31 28.10 1.72 -44.95
C ASN A 31 28.94 0.74 -44.12
N GLY A 32 28.41 -0.46 -44.14
CA GLY A 32 29.24 -1.63 -44.33
C GLY A 32 28.95 -2.84 -43.44
N SER A 33 28.18 -3.74 -44.03
CA SER A 33 28.01 -5.15 -43.66
C SER A 33 29.27 -5.84 -43.14
N THR A 34 29.16 -6.70 -42.14
CA THR A 34 29.49 -8.14 -42.29
C THR A 34 29.12 -8.91 -41.03
N ALA A 35 28.50 -10.05 -41.24
CA ALA A 35 28.17 -11.06 -40.23
C ALA A 35 29.44 -11.70 -39.66
N SER A 36 29.40 -11.97 -38.35
CA SER A 36 30.13 -13.09 -37.75
C SER A 36 29.44 -13.58 -36.52
N SER A 37 28.99 -14.80 -36.64
CA SER A 37 28.54 -15.71 -35.60
C SER A 37 29.63 -15.93 -34.55
N SER A 38 29.31 -15.78 -33.30
CA SER A 38 29.99 -16.48 -32.22
C SER A 38 29.00 -16.81 -31.10
N ASN A 39 28.75 -18.11 -31.02
CA ASN A 39 28.08 -18.76 -29.89
C ASN A 39 28.82 -18.44 -28.61
N ASN A 40 28.07 -17.96 -27.61
CA ASN A 40 28.47 -18.07 -26.23
C ASN A 40 27.26 -18.55 -25.40
N SER A 41 27.35 -19.83 -25.10
CA SER A 41 26.50 -20.53 -24.10
C SER A 41 26.76 -19.95 -22.74
N SER A 42 25.80 -19.26 -22.18
CA SER A 42 25.73 -19.04 -20.72
C SER A 42 24.57 -19.87 -20.16
N SER A 43 24.97 -20.88 -19.41
CA SER A 43 24.17 -21.83 -18.67
C SER A 43 23.21 -21.10 -17.72
N ALA A 44 21.92 -21.30 -17.95
CA ALA A 44 20.88 -21.01 -16.97
C ALA A 44 20.93 -22.05 -15.84
N PRO A 45 20.68 -21.68 -14.58
CA PRO A 45 20.56 -22.66 -13.51
C PRO A 45 19.33 -23.53 -13.73
N SER A 46 19.55 -24.84 -13.78
CA SER A 46 18.51 -25.86 -13.85
C SER A 46 17.71 -25.87 -12.56
N PHE A 47 16.44 -25.55 -12.64
CA PHE A 47 15.46 -25.87 -11.60
C PHE A 47 15.25 -27.39 -11.58
N ILE A 48 15.13 -27.93 -10.38
CA ILE A 48 14.96 -29.37 -10.11
C ILE A 48 13.54 -29.77 -10.52
N ASP A 49 13.38 -30.22 -11.77
CA ASP A 49 12.19 -30.93 -12.25
C ASP A 49 12.36 -32.41 -11.90
N ASN A 50 11.90 -32.84 -10.74
CA ASN A 50 11.55 -34.24 -10.46
C ASN A 50 10.90 -34.36 -9.07
N ILE A 51 9.64 -33.91 -8.94
CA ILE A 51 8.76 -34.40 -7.89
C ILE A 51 7.54 -35.01 -8.60
N SER A 52 7.63 -36.30 -8.88
CA SER A 52 6.49 -37.10 -9.30
C SER A 52 5.68 -37.45 -8.06
N VAL A 53 4.50 -36.83 -7.89
CA VAL A 53 3.53 -37.21 -6.87
C VAL A 53 2.54 -38.17 -7.50
N THR A 54 2.73 -39.47 -7.25
CA THR A 54 1.77 -40.51 -7.61
C THR A 54 0.66 -40.54 -6.55
N PRO A 55 -0.62 -40.42 -6.90
CA PRO A 55 -1.72 -40.62 -5.95
C PRO A 55 -1.85 -42.11 -5.65
N GLY A 56 -1.48 -42.51 -4.45
CA GLY A 56 -1.73 -43.85 -3.95
C GLY A 56 -3.19 -44.02 -3.54
N THR A 57 -3.89 -44.85 -4.30
CA THR A 57 -5.19 -45.43 -3.94
C THR A 57 -4.95 -46.51 -2.88
N SER A 58 -5.45 -46.34 -1.67
CA SER A 58 -5.70 -47.49 -0.78
C SER A 58 -6.93 -47.24 0.07
N SER A 59 -7.93 -47.96 -0.33
CA SER A 59 -9.14 -48.32 0.39
C SER A 59 -8.77 -49.33 1.48
N GLU A 60 -8.85 -48.92 2.74
CA GLU A 60 -8.98 -49.89 3.84
C GLU A 60 -9.93 -49.36 4.93
N LYS A 61 -10.89 -50.20 5.19
CA LYS A 61 -12.00 -50.11 6.12
C LYS A 61 -11.53 -50.55 7.51
N PRO A 62 -11.63 -49.78 8.59
CA PRO A 62 -11.30 -50.33 9.91
C PRO A 62 -12.51 -51.05 10.51
N SER A 63 -12.27 -52.29 10.89
CA SER A 63 -13.13 -53.16 11.68
C SER A 63 -13.16 -52.68 13.14
N LEU A 64 -14.37 -52.82 13.74
CA LEU A 64 -14.62 -52.66 15.16
C LEU A 64 -13.80 -53.64 16.00
N VAL A 65 -13.05 -53.16 16.99
CA VAL A 65 -12.62 -53.95 18.13
C VAL A 65 -13.14 -53.30 19.41
N LYS A 66 -13.99 -54.10 20.06
CA LYS A 66 -14.59 -53.84 21.38
C LYS A 66 -13.71 -54.49 22.44
N SER A 67 -13.19 -53.72 23.43
CA SER A 67 -12.86 -54.26 24.76
C SER A 67 -12.53 -53.19 25.78
N ARG A 68 -13.28 -53.15 26.79
CA ARG A 68 -13.18 -53.34 28.25
C ARG A 68 -12.47 -52.30 29.08
N ASN A 69 -13.27 -51.70 29.88
CA ASN A 69 -13.22 -51.31 31.29
C ASN A 69 -11.88 -51.40 32.01
N GLY A 70 -11.47 -50.28 32.62
CA GLY A 70 -10.43 -50.17 33.61
C GLY A 70 -10.44 -48.79 34.25
N ASN A 71 -11.02 -48.71 35.41
CA ASN A 71 -11.10 -47.56 36.30
C ASN A 71 -9.74 -47.16 36.83
N SER A 72 -9.29 -45.91 36.70
CA SER A 72 -8.37 -45.26 37.66
C SER A 72 -8.41 -43.76 37.54
N THR A 73 -8.77 -43.16 38.65
CA THR A 73 -8.78 -41.73 38.98
C THR A 73 -7.38 -41.15 39.03
N THR A 74 -7.12 -40.09 38.28
CA THR A 74 -6.26 -38.96 38.71
C THR A 74 -6.63 -37.71 37.89
N ALA A 75 -7.07 -36.67 38.58
CA ALA A 75 -7.32 -35.37 38.04
C ALA A 75 -6.02 -34.68 37.63
N THR A 76 -5.91 -34.33 36.37
CA THR A 76 -5.03 -33.28 35.88
C THR A 76 -5.77 -32.43 34.91
N ASP A 77 -5.81 -31.11 35.20
CA ASP A 77 -6.44 -30.07 34.43
C ASP A 77 -6.15 -30.20 32.92
N ALA A 78 -7.17 -30.56 32.18
CA ALA A 78 -7.12 -30.48 30.72
C ALA A 78 -7.38 -29.02 30.31
N PRO A 79 -6.60 -28.44 29.35
CA PRO A 79 -6.86 -27.11 28.87
C PRO A 79 -8.24 -27.07 28.21
N LYS A 80 -9.03 -26.11 28.64
CA LYS A 80 -10.40 -25.84 28.18
C LYS A 80 -10.43 -25.78 26.65
N ARG A 81 -11.01 -26.77 26.03
CA ARG A 81 -11.21 -26.86 24.60
C ARG A 81 -11.94 -25.59 24.14
N ILE A 82 -11.23 -24.71 23.41
CA ILE A 82 -11.83 -23.57 22.72
C ILE A 82 -12.85 -24.14 21.76
N LYS A 83 -14.14 -23.82 21.96
CA LYS A 83 -15.21 -24.19 21.03
C LYS A 83 -14.83 -23.63 19.67
N ALA A 84 -14.81 -24.50 18.65
CA ALA A 84 -14.66 -24.09 17.27
C ALA A 84 -15.71 -23.01 16.99
N VAL A 85 -15.28 -21.81 16.71
CA VAL A 85 -16.14 -20.71 16.27
C VAL A 85 -16.64 -21.10 14.89
N ASN A 86 -17.95 -21.21 14.76
CA ASN A 86 -18.60 -21.52 13.49
C ASN A 86 -18.47 -20.25 12.62
N VAL A 87 -17.48 -20.22 11.74
CA VAL A 87 -17.22 -19.08 10.84
C VAL A 87 -18.15 -19.27 9.65
N ASN A 88 -19.18 -18.45 9.54
CA ASN A 88 -19.96 -18.33 8.32
C ASN A 88 -19.02 -17.87 7.18
N PRO A 89 -19.03 -18.56 6.00
CA PRO A 89 -18.27 -18.10 4.85
C PRO A 89 -18.88 -16.79 4.34
N GLY A 90 -18.26 -15.66 4.69
CA GLY A 90 -18.69 -14.30 4.34
C GLY A 90 -18.57 -13.29 5.47
N GLU A 91 -18.40 -13.74 6.72
CA GLU A 91 -18.19 -12.85 7.86
C GLU A 91 -16.77 -13.07 8.41
N THR A 92 -15.84 -12.23 8.00
CA THR A 92 -14.47 -12.30 8.51
C THR A 92 -14.52 -12.00 10.00
N ASN A 93 -14.21 -13.00 10.84
CA ASN A 93 -14.17 -12.81 12.29
C ASN A 93 -13.24 -11.64 12.65
N PRO A 94 -13.71 -10.60 13.36
CA PRO A 94 -12.92 -9.43 13.71
C PRO A 94 -11.56 -9.77 14.34
N ALA A 95 -11.50 -10.79 15.20
CA ALA A 95 -10.26 -11.21 15.83
C ALA A 95 -9.25 -11.80 14.83
N VAL A 96 -9.70 -12.56 13.84
CA VAL A 96 -8.85 -13.10 12.77
C VAL A 96 -8.31 -11.98 11.90
N LEU A 97 -9.15 -10.99 11.58
CA LEU A 97 -8.78 -9.80 10.83
C LEU A 97 -7.74 -8.96 11.57
N GLN A 98 -7.98 -8.70 12.85
CA GLN A 98 -7.01 -8.00 13.71
C GLN A 98 -5.66 -8.73 13.77
N MET A 99 -5.64 -10.05 13.90
CA MET A 99 -4.40 -10.84 13.92
C MET A 99 -3.66 -10.78 12.57
N LYS A 100 -4.39 -10.86 11.45
CA LYS A 100 -3.81 -10.71 10.11
C LYS A 100 -3.10 -9.36 9.99
N TYR A 101 -3.81 -8.28 10.28
CA TYR A 101 -3.27 -6.91 10.13
C TYR A 101 -2.26 -6.53 11.21
N ALA A 102 -2.34 -7.09 12.42
CA ALA A 102 -1.32 -6.92 13.45
C ALA A 102 0.07 -7.36 12.97
N THR A 103 0.12 -8.50 12.26
CA THR A 103 1.36 -8.98 11.65
C THR A 103 1.88 -8.09 10.51
N ILE A 104 0.97 -7.58 9.67
CA ILE A 104 1.34 -6.72 8.52
C ILE A 104 1.83 -5.34 9.00
N LEU A 105 1.17 -4.80 10.03
CA LEU A 105 1.42 -3.45 10.56
C LEU A 105 2.47 -3.41 11.67
N ASP A 106 2.98 -4.57 12.09
CA ASP A 106 3.92 -4.73 13.20
C ASP A 106 3.42 -4.04 14.50
N VAL A 107 2.17 -4.34 14.87
CA VAL A 107 1.52 -3.84 16.09
C VAL A 107 0.77 -4.94 16.80
N SER A 108 0.43 -4.70 18.06
CA SER A 108 -0.43 -5.57 18.86
C SER A 108 -1.87 -5.52 18.35
N ALA A 109 -2.54 -6.66 18.23
CA ALA A 109 -3.88 -6.78 17.65
C ALA A 109 -4.95 -5.94 18.39
N ASP A 110 -4.79 -5.74 19.69
CA ASP A 110 -5.66 -4.93 20.53
C ASP A 110 -5.64 -3.42 20.19
N LYS A 111 -4.60 -2.96 19.51
CA LYS A 111 -4.50 -1.59 18.99
C LYS A 111 -5.34 -1.35 17.73
N LEU A 112 -5.70 -2.40 17.03
CA LEU A 112 -6.47 -2.33 15.79
C LEU A 112 -7.98 -2.37 16.08
N THR A 113 -8.52 -1.26 16.57
CA THR A 113 -9.91 -1.18 17.05
C THR A 113 -10.92 -0.81 15.95
N ASN A 114 -10.46 -0.20 14.85
CA ASN A 114 -11.33 0.17 13.72
C ASN A 114 -11.54 -1.03 12.78
N ILE A 115 -12.39 -1.94 13.19
CA ILE A 115 -12.72 -3.14 12.39
C ILE A 115 -13.28 -2.78 11.02
N PRO A 116 -14.18 -1.78 10.86
CA PRO A 116 -14.65 -1.37 9.53
C PRO A 116 -13.51 -0.98 8.57
N LEU A 117 -12.48 -0.27 9.02
CA LEU A 117 -11.33 0.06 8.21
C LEU A 117 -10.58 -1.19 7.73
N LEU A 118 -10.34 -2.13 8.64
CA LEU A 118 -9.65 -3.38 8.30
C LEU A 118 -10.48 -4.23 7.33
N GLN A 119 -11.80 -4.29 7.51
CA GLN A 119 -12.72 -5.00 6.62
C GLN A 119 -12.72 -4.41 5.21
N ASP A 120 -12.73 -3.08 5.11
CA ASP A 120 -12.75 -2.40 3.83
C ASP A 120 -11.40 -2.54 3.09
N ILE A 121 -10.27 -2.43 3.81
CA ILE A 121 -8.96 -2.74 3.25
C ILE A 121 -8.87 -4.20 2.80
N ASP A 122 -9.43 -5.15 3.57
CA ASP A 122 -9.42 -6.58 3.25
C ASP A 122 -10.27 -6.89 2.01
N HIS A 123 -11.43 -6.26 1.89
CA HIS A 123 -12.32 -6.35 0.74
C HIS A 123 -11.63 -5.91 -0.56
N TRP A 124 -10.90 -4.80 -0.52
CA TRP A 124 -10.18 -4.25 -1.67
C TRP A 124 -8.81 -4.89 -1.91
N TRP A 125 -8.33 -5.75 -1.00
CA TRP A 125 -6.97 -6.29 -1.06
C TRP A 125 -6.64 -6.95 -2.39
N GLY A 126 -5.58 -6.48 -3.06
CA GLY A 126 -5.12 -7.02 -4.35
C GLY A 126 -5.93 -6.56 -5.56
N THR A 127 -6.99 -5.74 -5.39
CA THR A 127 -7.72 -5.14 -6.53
C THR A 127 -6.74 -4.42 -7.44
N GLN A 128 -6.78 -4.74 -8.74
CA GLN A 128 -5.84 -4.24 -9.74
C GLN A 128 -5.86 -2.70 -9.84
N TYR A 129 -4.70 -2.10 -10.12
CA TYR A 129 -4.61 -0.68 -10.38
C TYR A 129 -5.02 -0.36 -11.84
N CYS A 130 -5.87 0.63 -12.02
CA CYS A 130 -6.05 1.29 -13.32
C CYS A 130 -6.32 2.78 -13.13
N LEU A 131 -5.67 3.60 -13.91
CA LEU A 131 -5.81 5.06 -13.81
C LEU A 131 -7.26 5.49 -14.08
N GLY A 132 -7.85 6.25 -13.16
CA GLY A 132 -9.26 6.66 -13.21
C GLY A 132 -10.23 5.56 -12.75
N GLY A 133 -9.74 4.37 -12.37
CA GLY A 133 -10.56 3.26 -11.90
C GLY A 133 -11.28 3.56 -10.58
N ASN A 134 -12.48 3.00 -10.44
CA ASN A 134 -13.34 3.19 -9.27
C ASN A 134 -14.32 2.02 -9.09
N THR A 135 -13.89 0.79 -9.41
CA THR A 135 -14.70 -0.43 -9.33
C THR A 135 -13.89 -1.55 -8.70
N GLU A 136 -14.55 -2.64 -8.33
CA GLU A 136 -13.89 -3.85 -7.81
C GLU A 136 -12.98 -4.54 -8.83
N ASP A 137 -13.20 -4.33 -10.13
CA ASP A 137 -12.31 -4.84 -11.17
C ASP A 137 -10.96 -4.11 -11.17
N CYS A 138 -10.99 -2.78 -11.02
CA CYS A 138 -9.78 -2.00 -10.86
C CYS A 138 -10.05 -0.61 -10.24
N ILE A 139 -9.07 -0.11 -9.49
CA ILE A 139 -9.18 1.14 -8.76
C ILE A 139 -7.84 1.91 -8.79
N ASP A 140 -7.87 3.25 -8.83
CA ASP A 140 -6.67 4.06 -8.63
C ASP A 140 -6.51 4.51 -7.16
N CYS A 141 -5.37 5.15 -6.87
CA CYS A 141 -5.02 5.57 -5.51
C CYS A 141 -6.05 6.51 -4.88
N SER A 142 -6.51 7.51 -5.63
CA SER A 142 -7.47 8.49 -5.13
C SER A 142 -8.92 7.98 -5.12
N GLY A 143 -9.27 7.06 -6.01
CA GLY A 143 -10.53 6.31 -5.95
C GLY A 143 -10.60 5.43 -4.71
N PHE A 144 -9.52 4.71 -4.40
CA PHE A 144 -9.44 3.89 -3.20
C PHE A 144 -9.57 4.74 -1.92
N THR A 145 -8.81 5.83 -1.80
CA THR A 145 -8.94 6.71 -0.62
C THR A 145 -10.35 7.34 -0.53
N GLN A 146 -10.95 7.72 -1.65
CA GLN A 146 -12.32 8.24 -1.67
C GLN A 146 -13.32 7.20 -1.14
N THR A 147 -13.18 5.93 -1.52
CA THR A 147 -14.01 4.82 -1.07
C THR A 147 -13.85 4.61 0.44
N ILE A 148 -12.62 4.48 0.95
CA ILE A 148 -12.35 4.34 2.39
C ILE A 148 -12.96 5.53 3.17
N MET A 149 -12.77 6.76 2.72
CA MET A 149 -13.30 7.94 3.42
C MET A 149 -14.82 7.94 3.46
N ARG A 150 -15.50 7.53 2.39
CA ARG A 150 -16.95 7.43 2.33
C ARG A 150 -17.49 6.32 3.22
N ASP A 151 -16.94 5.10 3.10
CA ASP A 151 -17.55 3.89 3.66
C ASP A 151 -17.19 3.70 5.14
N VAL A 152 -15.98 4.07 5.55
CA VAL A 152 -15.50 3.93 6.93
C VAL A 152 -15.78 5.18 7.77
N TYR A 153 -15.53 6.35 7.18
CA TYR A 153 -15.56 7.62 7.95
C TYR A 153 -16.78 8.50 7.65
N ALA A 154 -17.63 8.11 6.69
CA ALA A 154 -18.78 8.90 6.20
C ALA A 154 -18.37 10.31 5.72
N LEU A 155 -17.17 10.44 5.13
CA LEU A 155 -16.59 11.67 4.62
C LEU A 155 -16.53 11.65 3.09
N ASN A 156 -17.03 12.70 2.45
CA ASN A 156 -16.88 12.89 1.01
C ASN A 156 -15.64 13.72 0.73
N ILE A 157 -14.75 13.19 -0.11
CA ILE A 157 -13.54 13.88 -0.56
C ILE A 157 -13.50 13.95 -2.08
N PRO A 158 -12.73 14.87 -2.68
CA PRO A 158 -12.57 14.96 -4.12
C PRO A 158 -12.06 13.66 -4.76
N ARG A 159 -12.31 13.51 -6.08
CA ARG A 159 -11.91 12.30 -6.80
C ARG A 159 -10.41 12.26 -7.11
N VAL A 160 -9.76 13.38 -7.29
CA VAL A 160 -8.37 13.48 -7.75
C VAL A 160 -7.43 13.72 -6.58
N ALA A 161 -6.26 13.08 -6.58
CA ALA A 161 -5.31 13.13 -5.47
C ALA A 161 -4.82 14.55 -5.13
N SER A 162 -4.58 15.42 -6.12
CA SER A 162 -4.24 16.84 -5.91
C SER A 162 -5.35 17.59 -5.20
N ASP A 163 -6.60 17.37 -5.59
CA ASP A 163 -7.75 18.05 -5.01
C ASP A 163 -8.03 17.53 -3.59
N GLN A 164 -7.78 16.22 -3.34
CA GLN A 164 -7.80 15.65 -1.99
C GLN A 164 -6.74 16.34 -1.12
N TYR A 165 -5.54 16.53 -1.64
CA TYR A 165 -4.50 17.27 -0.96
C TYR A 165 -4.97 18.68 -0.60
N ASP A 166 -5.51 19.44 -1.54
CA ASP A 166 -5.95 20.82 -1.32
C ASP A 166 -7.13 20.93 -0.34
N SER A 167 -8.00 19.91 -0.28
CA SER A 167 -9.16 19.85 0.61
C SER A 167 -8.85 19.47 2.06
N THR A 168 -7.64 18.97 2.34
CA THR A 168 -7.25 18.55 3.70
C THR A 168 -6.51 19.62 4.48
N GLN A 169 -6.60 19.56 5.82
CA GLN A 169 -5.74 20.34 6.70
C GLN A 169 -4.38 19.66 6.81
N ARG A 170 -3.30 20.38 6.52
CA ARG A 170 -1.93 19.86 6.71
C ARG A 170 -1.70 19.59 8.19
N ILE A 171 -1.05 18.48 8.48
CA ILE A 171 -0.65 18.08 9.82
C ILE A 171 0.84 17.71 9.84
N ASP A 172 1.46 17.85 10.99
CA ASP A 172 2.82 17.39 11.19
C ASP A 172 2.86 15.86 11.26
N ASP A 173 3.95 15.24 10.82
CA ASP A 173 4.11 13.78 10.81
C ASP A 173 4.00 13.17 12.21
N SER A 174 4.40 13.91 13.25
CA SER A 174 4.24 13.51 14.65
C SER A 174 2.77 13.45 15.13
N GLN A 175 1.84 14.01 14.35
CA GLN A 175 0.41 14.06 14.63
C GLN A 175 -0.40 13.09 13.76
N LEU A 176 0.28 12.27 12.94
CA LEU A 176 -0.36 11.26 12.12
C LEU A 176 -1.24 10.34 12.96
N ALA A 177 -2.48 10.20 12.53
CA ALA A 177 -3.48 9.33 13.13
C ALA A 177 -4.21 8.53 12.05
N GLU A 178 -4.80 7.42 12.46
CA GLU A 178 -5.62 6.59 11.59
C GLU A 178 -6.67 7.40 10.83
N GLY A 179 -6.76 7.17 9.52
CA GLY A 179 -7.66 7.90 8.62
C GLY A 179 -7.09 9.19 8.04
N ASP A 180 -5.91 9.63 8.43
CA ASP A 180 -5.24 10.73 7.75
C ASP A 180 -4.78 10.30 6.35
N LEU A 181 -4.73 11.24 5.41
CA LEU A 181 -4.24 11.00 4.06
C LEU A 181 -2.75 11.33 3.99
N VAL A 182 -1.98 10.44 3.36
CA VAL A 182 -0.56 10.63 3.09
C VAL A 182 -0.35 10.81 1.59
N PHE A 183 0.37 11.84 1.20
CA PHE A 183 0.50 12.31 -0.17
C PHE A 183 1.93 12.20 -0.68
N PHE A 184 2.05 11.82 -1.96
CA PHE A 184 3.35 11.54 -2.57
C PHE A 184 3.48 12.17 -3.95
N HIS A 185 4.74 12.43 -4.33
CA HIS A 185 5.14 12.76 -5.68
C HIS A 185 5.91 11.57 -6.28
N THR A 186 5.25 10.76 -7.09
CA THR A 186 5.81 9.50 -7.61
C THR A 186 6.27 9.58 -9.05
N THR A 187 5.81 10.56 -9.83
CA THR A 187 6.07 10.66 -11.27
C THR A 187 6.34 12.09 -11.72
N GLY A 188 7.19 12.23 -12.74
CA GLY A 188 7.46 13.52 -13.37
C GLY A 188 8.52 14.37 -12.66
N ARG A 189 8.63 15.63 -13.14
CA ARG A 189 9.47 16.68 -12.53
C ARG A 189 8.55 17.67 -11.80
N GLY A 190 8.93 18.11 -10.61
CA GLY A 190 8.17 19.07 -9.83
C GLY A 190 7.68 18.50 -8.49
N HIS A 191 6.69 19.16 -7.90
CA HIS A 191 6.18 18.83 -6.56
C HIS A 191 4.66 18.55 -6.55
N SER A 192 4.06 18.29 -7.73
CA SER A 192 2.64 17.99 -7.82
C SER A 192 2.31 16.65 -7.15
N ILE A 193 1.19 16.60 -6.45
CA ILE A 193 0.69 15.35 -5.86
C ILE A 193 0.24 14.41 -6.98
N THR A 194 0.82 13.21 -6.99
CA THR A 194 0.53 12.19 -7.99
C THR A 194 0.07 10.88 -7.40
N HIS A 195 0.14 10.74 -6.06
CA HIS A 195 -0.30 9.54 -5.36
C HIS A 195 -0.75 9.87 -3.94
N VAL A 196 -1.66 9.04 -3.41
CA VAL A 196 -2.25 9.20 -2.08
C VAL A 196 -2.54 7.82 -1.47
N GLY A 197 -2.49 7.75 -0.15
CA GLY A 197 -2.90 6.60 0.65
C GLY A 197 -3.57 7.02 1.94
N VAL A 198 -4.19 6.07 2.63
CA VAL A 198 -4.81 6.25 3.96
C VAL A 198 -3.87 5.72 5.02
N TYR A 199 -3.46 6.56 5.94
CA TYR A 199 -2.62 6.17 7.07
C TYR A 199 -3.39 5.27 8.03
N ILE A 200 -2.75 4.22 8.51
CA ILE A 200 -3.35 3.28 9.45
C ILE A 200 -2.69 3.44 10.83
N THR A 201 -1.48 3.00 10.99
CA THR A 201 -0.68 3.07 12.23
C THR A 201 0.77 2.69 11.94
N ASN A 202 1.67 2.96 12.89
CA ASN A 202 3.07 2.50 12.84
C ASN A 202 3.75 2.76 11.48
N ASN A 203 3.62 3.99 10.96
CA ASN A 203 4.12 4.43 9.65
C ASN A 203 3.57 3.65 8.44
N HIS A 204 2.51 2.85 8.61
CA HIS A 204 1.89 2.11 7.51
C HIS A 204 0.66 2.82 6.96
N PHE A 205 0.49 2.68 5.65
CA PHE A 205 -0.64 3.25 4.91
C PHE A 205 -1.16 2.26 3.86
N ALA A 206 -2.47 2.26 3.65
CA ALA A 206 -3.13 1.51 2.58
C ALA A 206 -3.26 2.37 1.34
N HIS A 207 -3.03 1.80 0.16
CA HIS A 207 -3.13 2.49 -1.12
C HIS A 207 -3.32 1.51 -2.29
N ALA A 208 -3.80 1.99 -3.44
CA ALA A 208 -3.77 1.23 -4.69
C ALA A 208 -2.43 1.48 -5.40
N SER A 209 -1.57 0.45 -5.43
CA SER A 209 -0.26 0.48 -6.07
C SER A 209 -0.34 0.06 -7.54
N THR A 210 0.41 0.72 -8.41
CA THR A 210 0.51 0.35 -9.83
C THR A 210 1.13 -1.03 -10.08
N SER A 211 1.91 -1.54 -9.13
CA SER A 211 2.62 -2.83 -9.25
C SER A 211 1.95 -3.99 -8.51
N GLY A 212 1.14 -3.71 -7.49
CA GLY A 212 0.59 -4.76 -6.62
C GLY A 212 -0.92 -4.63 -6.35
N GLY A 213 -1.60 -3.65 -6.97
CA GLY A 213 -2.99 -3.37 -6.63
C GLY A 213 -3.12 -2.76 -5.24
N VAL A 214 -4.29 -2.92 -4.62
CA VAL A 214 -4.51 -2.44 -3.25
C VAL A 214 -3.67 -3.23 -2.26
N THR A 215 -2.85 -2.52 -1.49
CA THR A 215 -1.88 -3.09 -0.56
C THR A 215 -1.56 -2.12 0.58
N ILE A 216 -0.75 -2.56 1.52
CA ILE A 216 -0.17 -1.73 2.58
C ILE A 216 1.33 -1.56 2.34
N SER A 217 1.80 -0.33 2.50
CA SER A 217 3.22 0.04 2.47
C SER A 217 3.60 0.84 3.72
N THR A 218 4.88 1.06 3.95
CA THR A 218 5.37 1.90 5.05
C THR A 218 6.01 3.19 4.54
N LEU A 219 5.85 4.28 5.29
CA LEU A 219 6.52 5.58 5.04
C LEU A 219 8.05 5.48 5.16
N ASP A 220 8.56 4.45 5.84
CA ASP A 220 10.00 4.19 5.99
C ASP A 220 10.61 3.44 4.82
N ASP A 221 9.79 2.92 3.90
CA ASP A 221 10.24 2.19 2.71
C ASP A 221 11.15 3.07 1.83
N PRO A 222 12.30 2.56 1.34
CA PRO A 222 13.24 3.30 0.49
C PRO A 222 12.62 3.88 -0.79
N TYR A 223 11.54 3.28 -1.30
CA TYR A 223 10.80 3.80 -2.44
C TYR A 223 9.86 4.96 -2.05
N TRP A 224 9.14 4.83 -0.92
CA TRP A 224 8.11 5.79 -0.50
C TRP A 224 8.69 7.00 0.23
N LYS A 225 9.66 6.81 1.10
CA LYS A 225 10.26 7.86 1.93
C LYS A 225 10.72 9.10 1.15
N PRO A 226 11.50 8.99 0.05
CA PRO A 226 11.93 10.15 -0.73
C PRO A 226 10.82 10.79 -1.59
N LYS A 227 9.66 10.15 -1.71
CA LYS A 227 8.50 10.61 -2.49
C LYS A 227 7.40 11.21 -1.63
N TYR A 228 7.48 11.04 -0.34
CA TYR A 228 6.53 11.60 0.62
C TYR A 228 6.58 13.14 0.58
N VAL A 229 5.40 13.76 0.55
CA VAL A 229 5.26 15.22 0.47
C VAL A 229 4.68 15.78 1.75
N ALA A 230 3.56 15.24 2.21
CA ALA A 230 2.89 15.71 3.42
C ALA A 230 1.79 14.75 3.86
N ALA A 231 1.32 14.95 5.09
CA ALA A 231 0.07 14.40 5.59
C ALA A 231 -1.03 15.46 5.65
N GLY A 232 -2.28 15.00 5.56
CA GLY A 232 -3.45 15.85 5.64
C GLY A 232 -4.65 15.17 6.29
N ARG A 233 -5.33 15.89 7.15
CA ARG A 233 -6.56 15.43 7.82
C ARG A 233 -7.79 15.99 7.12
N VAL A 234 -8.74 15.11 6.80
CA VAL A 234 -10.03 15.52 6.24
C VAL A 234 -10.82 16.24 7.34
N LYS A 235 -11.29 17.45 7.04
CA LYS A 235 -12.12 18.21 7.98
C LYS A 235 -13.48 17.52 8.12
N ARG A 236 -13.88 17.23 9.33
CA ARG A 236 -15.25 16.86 9.63
C ARG A 236 -16.10 18.15 9.69
N ALA A 237 -17.22 18.16 8.95
CA ALA A 237 -18.15 19.29 8.97
C ALA A 237 -18.82 19.42 10.34
#